data_f62aaa463978d8c190dc8da875b78480
#
_entry.id   f62aaa463978d8c190dc8da875b78480
#
_cell.length_a   1.000
_cell.length_b   1.000
_cell.length_c   1.000
_cell.angle_alpha   90.00
_cell.angle_beta   90.00
_cell.angle_gamma   90.00
#
_symmetry.space_group_name_H-M   'P 1'
#
loop_
_entity.id
_entity.type
_entity.pdbx_description
1 polymer ?
#
loop_
_entity_poly.entity_id
_entity_poly.type
_entity_poly.pdbx_seq_one_letter_code
_entity_poly.pdbx_strand_id
1 'polypeptide(L)'
;VGALVDASIQTPLTTVSDDEEMYVYFSLTESQVLSLIREHGTLDKTLAQMPEVSLRLSDGQPYAHTGHIDAISGTVSSGTGAVSLRATFPNPERMLRNGSSATLVFPYQRDSVLVVPQEATYEIQDKVFVYRVVDGKATSAQVTIFPVSDGQEYIVESGLKAGDVIVAEGAGLLQEGTLIP
;
A
#
# COMPACT_ATOMS: atom_id res chain seq x y z
N VAL A 1 9.67 -41.83 -34.16
CA VAL A 1 8.82 -42.18 -33.06
C VAL A 1 7.70 -41.16 -33.01
N GLY A 2 6.51 -41.51 -33.52
CA GLY A 2 5.33 -40.61 -33.50
C GLY A 2 4.32 -41.11 -32.45
N ALA A 3 3.75 -40.16 -31.67
CA ALA A 3 2.60 -40.46 -30.86
C ALA A 3 1.33 -40.41 -31.73
N LEU A 4 0.44 -41.39 -31.57
CA LEU A 4 -0.86 -41.37 -32.21
C LEU A 4 -1.75 -40.37 -31.49
N VAL A 5 -2.25 -39.37 -32.21
CA VAL A 5 -3.16 -38.35 -31.69
C VAL A 5 -4.51 -38.55 -32.34
N ASP A 6 -5.55 -38.75 -31.54
CA ASP A 6 -6.91 -38.87 -32.01
C ASP A 6 -7.84 -37.92 -31.25
N ALA A 7 -9.06 -37.71 -31.77
CA ALA A 7 -10.04 -36.78 -31.23
C ALA A 7 -10.61 -37.17 -29.84
N SER A 8 -10.28 -38.37 -29.34
CA SER A 8 -10.73 -38.85 -28.03
C SER A 8 -9.81 -38.48 -26.87
N ILE A 9 -8.64 -37.88 -27.16
CA ILE A 9 -7.69 -37.45 -26.12
C ILE A 9 -8.26 -36.26 -25.36
N GLN A 10 -8.60 -36.44 -24.08
CA GLN A 10 -9.15 -35.40 -23.22
C GLN A 10 -8.10 -34.43 -22.68
N THR A 11 -6.82 -34.79 -22.74
CA THR A 11 -5.71 -33.94 -22.34
C THR A 11 -5.21 -33.09 -23.51
N PRO A 12 -5.09 -31.78 -23.40
CA PRO A 12 -4.56 -30.94 -24.47
C PRO A 12 -3.11 -31.36 -24.79
N LEU A 13 -2.77 -31.40 -26.08
CA LEU A 13 -1.43 -31.76 -26.56
C LEU A 13 -0.38 -30.70 -26.16
N THR A 14 -0.80 -29.47 -26.05
CA THR A 14 0.01 -28.33 -25.61
C THR A 14 -0.92 -27.24 -25.11
N THR A 15 -0.39 -26.37 -24.28
CA THR A 15 -1.06 -25.17 -23.84
C THR A 15 -0.29 -23.98 -24.42
N VAL A 16 -1.00 -23.06 -25.05
CA VAL A 16 -0.46 -21.79 -25.53
C VAL A 16 -1.03 -20.69 -24.66
N SER A 17 -0.17 -19.87 -24.09
CA SER A 17 -0.55 -18.67 -23.36
C SER A 17 -0.11 -17.43 -24.13
N ASP A 18 -0.92 -16.41 -24.08
CA ASP A 18 -0.53 -15.07 -24.48
C ASP A 18 0.05 -14.37 -23.25
N ASP A 19 1.33 -14.06 -23.30
CA ASP A 19 2.07 -13.48 -22.18
C ASP A 19 2.43 -12.00 -22.43
N GLU A 20 1.81 -11.35 -23.41
CA GLU A 20 2.06 -9.92 -23.71
C GLU A 20 1.51 -8.99 -22.62
N GLU A 21 0.39 -9.40 -22.01
CA GLU A 21 -0.19 -8.77 -20.84
C GLU A 21 -0.35 -9.76 -19.71
N MET A 22 -0.05 -9.33 -18.49
CA MET A 22 -0.14 -10.18 -17.31
C MET A 22 -1.11 -9.60 -16.29
N TYR A 23 -1.98 -10.48 -15.79
CA TYR A 23 -2.93 -10.14 -14.74
C TYR A 23 -2.35 -10.45 -13.37
N VAL A 24 -2.31 -9.42 -12.53
CA VAL A 24 -1.88 -9.54 -11.13
C VAL A 24 -3.11 -9.44 -10.23
N TYR A 25 -3.37 -10.48 -9.46
CA TYR A 25 -4.46 -10.52 -8.50
C TYR A 25 -3.93 -10.23 -7.11
N PHE A 26 -4.60 -9.33 -6.42
CA PHE A 26 -4.30 -8.98 -5.04
C PHE A 26 -5.61 -8.74 -4.27
N SER A 27 -5.53 -8.60 -2.96
CA SER A 27 -6.71 -8.43 -2.13
C SER A 27 -6.57 -7.22 -1.22
N LEU A 28 -7.66 -6.49 -1.08
CA LEU A 28 -7.84 -5.47 -0.05
C LEU A 28 -8.91 -5.93 0.95
N THR A 29 -8.88 -5.38 2.15
CA THR A 29 -9.97 -5.60 3.10
C THR A 29 -11.22 -4.85 2.65
N GLU A 30 -12.39 -5.36 3.02
CA GLU A 30 -13.66 -4.69 2.73
C GLU A 30 -13.67 -3.23 3.23
N SER A 31 -13.11 -2.97 4.42
CA SER A 31 -12.99 -1.62 4.97
C SER A 31 -12.17 -0.66 4.11
N GLN A 32 -11.08 -1.13 3.52
CA GLN A 32 -10.25 -0.35 2.60
C GLN A 32 -11.02 -0.04 1.32
N VAL A 33 -11.71 -1.02 0.73
CA VAL A 33 -12.52 -0.81 -0.46
C VAL A 33 -13.67 0.16 -0.19
N LEU A 34 -14.35 0.04 0.95
CA LEU A 34 -15.41 0.97 1.34
C LEU A 34 -14.89 2.40 1.53
N SER A 35 -13.68 2.57 2.07
CA SER A 35 -13.05 3.88 2.20
C SER A 35 -12.77 4.51 0.84
N LEU A 36 -12.23 3.73 -0.10
CA LEU A 36 -11.98 4.18 -1.48
C LEU A 36 -13.29 4.56 -2.19
N ILE A 37 -14.36 3.77 -2.03
CA ILE A 37 -15.67 4.09 -2.63
C ILE A 37 -16.26 5.37 -2.02
N ARG A 38 -16.11 5.59 -0.71
CA ARG A 38 -16.58 6.83 -0.07
C ARG A 38 -15.84 8.06 -0.56
N GLU A 39 -14.55 7.93 -0.85
CA GLU A 39 -13.70 9.01 -1.35
C GLU A 39 -14.05 9.36 -2.80
N HIS A 40 -14.28 8.37 -3.66
CA HIS A 40 -14.49 8.56 -5.09
C HIS A 40 -15.97 8.45 -5.54
N GLY A 41 -16.86 8.00 -4.68
CA GLY A 41 -18.32 7.97 -4.85
C GLY A 41 -18.87 6.65 -5.38
N THR A 42 -18.38 6.12 -6.50
CA THR A 42 -18.86 4.86 -7.09
C THR A 42 -17.70 3.94 -7.43
N LEU A 43 -17.95 2.63 -7.55
CA LEU A 43 -16.93 1.65 -7.89
C LEU A 43 -16.22 1.97 -9.22
N ASP A 44 -17.00 2.36 -10.26
CA ASP A 44 -16.45 2.70 -11.57
C ASP A 44 -15.56 3.95 -11.52
N LYS A 45 -15.97 4.96 -10.75
CA LYS A 45 -15.17 6.16 -10.52
C LYS A 45 -13.92 5.85 -9.71
N THR A 46 -14.04 4.99 -8.72
CA THR A 46 -12.89 4.52 -7.93
C THR A 46 -11.86 3.86 -8.84
N LEU A 47 -12.28 2.93 -9.71
CA LEU A 47 -11.38 2.28 -10.68
C LEU A 47 -10.71 3.29 -11.61
N ALA A 48 -11.48 4.25 -12.16
CA ALA A 48 -10.95 5.24 -13.08
C ALA A 48 -9.97 6.24 -12.44
N GLN A 49 -10.02 6.40 -11.12
CA GLN A 49 -9.17 7.33 -10.36
C GLN A 49 -8.06 6.62 -9.57
N MET A 50 -8.02 5.28 -9.63
CA MET A 50 -6.91 4.55 -9.03
C MET A 50 -5.59 4.90 -9.71
N PRO A 51 -4.53 5.14 -8.92
CA PRO A 51 -3.22 5.41 -9.48
C PRO A 51 -2.67 4.18 -10.19
N GLU A 52 -1.72 4.40 -11.09
CA GLU A 52 -0.91 3.32 -11.60
C GLU A 52 -0.14 2.65 -10.48
N VAL A 53 -0.01 1.33 -10.57
CA VAL A 53 0.67 0.50 -9.60
C VAL A 53 1.96 -0.05 -10.18
N SER A 54 2.94 -0.31 -9.34
CA SER A 54 4.20 -0.93 -9.75
C SER A 54 4.40 -2.28 -9.06
N LEU A 55 5.28 -3.10 -9.61
CA LEU A 55 5.65 -4.39 -9.04
C LEU A 55 7.09 -4.36 -8.55
N ARG A 56 7.31 -5.04 -7.45
CA ARG A 56 8.63 -5.50 -7.03
C ARG A 56 8.64 -7.01 -7.17
N LEU A 57 9.55 -7.50 -7.99
CA LEU A 57 9.68 -8.92 -8.31
C LEU A 57 10.20 -9.72 -7.11
N SER A 58 10.18 -11.04 -7.21
CA SER A 58 10.62 -11.94 -6.13
C SER A 58 12.11 -11.81 -5.77
N ASP A 59 12.93 -11.26 -6.65
CA ASP A 59 14.34 -10.93 -6.43
C ASP A 59 14.54 -9.56 -5.75
N GLY A 60 13.44 -8.86 -5.42
CA GLY A 60 13.46 -7.54 -4.80
C GLY A 60 13.64 -6.37 -5.77
N GLN A 61 13.85 -6.63 -7.06
CA GLN A 61 14.02 -5.57 -8.06
C GLN A 61 12.67 -4.99 -8.49
N PRO A 62 12.61 -3.68 -8.76
CA PRO A 62 11.42 -3.07 -9.32
C PRO A 62 11.21 -3.53 -10.77
N TYR A 63 9.97 -3.81 -11.13
CA TYR A 63 9.59 -4.06 -12.52
C TYR A 63 9.55 -2.75 -13.30
N ALA A 64 10.03 -2.76 -14.54
CA ALA A 64 10.23 -1.54 -15.33
C ALA A 64 8.91 -0.87 -15.80
N HIS A 65 7.82 -1.63 -15.85
CA HIS A 65 6.53 -1.14 -16.34
C HIS A 65 5.52 -1.01 -15.20
N THR A 66 4.68 0.01 -15.29
CA THR A 66 3.53 0.20 -14.40
C THR A 66 2.31 -0.53 -14.94
N GLY A 67 1.40 -0.87 -14.05
CA GLY A 67 0.12 -1.47 -14.38
C GLY A 67 -1.04 -0.62 -13.90
N HIS A 68 -2.23 -0.89 -14.42
CA HIS A 68 -3.46 -0.23 -14.01
C HIS A 68 -4.43 -1.26 -13.40
N ILE A 69 -5.18 -0.82 -12.40
CA ILE A 69 -6.21 -1.64 -11.77
C ILE A 69 -7.47 -1.54 -12.63
N ASP A 70 -7.90 -2.65 -13.18
CA ASP A 70 -8.99 -2.71 -14.15
C ASP A 70 -10.22 -3.45 -13.64
N ALA A 71 -10.13 -4.18 -12.54
CA ALA A 71 -11.28 -4.87 -11.98
C ALA A 71 -11.24 -4.96 -10.45
N ILE A 72 -12.41 -4.83 -9.85
CA ILE A 72 -12.69 -5.11 -8.44
C ILE A 72 -13.78 -6.15 -8.38
N SER A 73 -13.58 -7.22 -7.59
CA SER A 73 -14.59 -8.25 -7.39
C SER A 73 -15.84 -7.65 -6.73
N GLY A 74 -17.01 -8.02 -7.27
CA GLY A 74 -18.30 -7.68 -6.64
C GLY A 74 -18.63 -8.52 -5.41
N THR A 75 -17.75 -9.46 -5.01
CA THR A 75 -17.98 -10.36 -3.88
C THR A 75 -16.86 -10.22 -2.85
N VAL A 76 -17.24 -10.26 -1.58
CA VAL A 76 -16.33 -10.34 -0.44
C VAL A 76 -16.16 -11.81 -0.05
N SER A 77 -14.92 -12.24 0.13
CA SER A 77 -14.63 -13.59 0.63
C SER A 77 -15.13 -13.74 2.07
N SER A 78 -16.10 -14.61 2.30
CA SER A 78 -16.71 -14.81 3.62
C SER A 78 -15.76 -15.34 4.68
N GLY A 79 -14.67 -16.00 4.26
CA GLY A 79 -13.65 -16.54 5.18
C GLY A 79 -12.59 -15.54 5.61
N THR A 80 -12.32 -14.52 4.80
CA THR A 80 -11.20 -13.59 5.03
C THR A 80 -11.62 -12.11 5.10
N GLY A 81 -12.87 -11.78 4.71
CA GLY A 81 -13.31 -10.39 4.58
C GLY A 81 -12.56 -9.60 3.50
N ALA A 82 -11.95 -10.31 2.57
CA ALA A 82 -11.15 -9.72 1.51
C ALA A 82 -11.93 -9.58 0.20
N VAL A 83 -11.66 -8.51 -0.52
CA VAL A 83 -12.13 -8.24 -1.88
C VAL A 83 -10.95 -8.42 -2.82
N SER A 84 -11.13 -9.21 -3.88
CA SER A 84 -10.09 -9.42 -4.88
C SER A 84 -10.10 -8.31 -5.91
N LEU A 85 -8.92 -7.82 -6.26
CA LEU A 85 -8.69 -6.84 -7.31
C LEU A 85 -7.78 -7.43 -8.38
N ARG A 86 -7.85 -6.89 -9.58
CA ARG A 86 -6.99 -7.26 -10.69
C ARG A 86 -6.30 -6.01 -11.23
N ALA A 87 -5.01 -6.12 -11.46
CA ALA A 87 -4.24 -5.14 -12.20
C ALA A 87 -3.63 -5.79 -13.45
N THR A 88 -3.62 -5.05 -14.55
CA THR A 88 -3.04 -5.47 -15.82
C THR A 88 -1.69 -4.79 -16.01
N PHE A 89 -0.68 -5.57 -16.33
CA PHE A 89 0.70 -5.14 -16.58
C PHE A 89 1.14 -5.55 -17.98
N PRO A 90 1.76 -4.65 -18.76
CA PRO A 90 2.42 -5.03 -20.01
C PRO A 90 3.65 -5.91 -19.71
N ASN A 91 3.92 -6.89 -20.56
CA ASN A 91 5.03 -7.85 -20.38
C ASN A 91 5.85 -8.05 -21.67
N PRO A 92 6.37 -6.96 -22.28
CA PRO A 92 7.07 -7.07 -23.56
C PRO A 92 8.33 -7.93 -23.50
N GLU A 93 9.05 -7.89 -22.37
CA GLU A 93 10.26 -8.70 -22.16
C GLU A 93 9.97 -10.13 -21.69
N ARG A 94 8.70 -10.49 -21.49
CA ARG A 94 8.25 -11.80 -20.99
C ARG A 94 8.91 -12.22 -19.67
N MET A 95 9.21 -11.23 -18.82
CA MET A 95 9.80 -11.47 -17.50
C MET A 95 8.78 -12.01 -16.49
N LEU A 96 7.53 -11.52 -16.59
CA LEU A 96 6.44 -12.01 -15.76
C LEU A 96 5.95 -13.35 -16.29
N ARG A 97 5.70 -14.27 -15.37
CA ARG A 97 5.23 -15.63 -15.71
C ARG A 97 4.01 -16.00 -14.89
N ASN A 98 3.13 -16.78 -15.49
CA ASN A 98 1.97 -17.30 -14.78
C ASN A 98 2.40 -18.13 -13.56
N GLY A 99 1.75 -17.89 -12.41
CA GLY A 99 2.08 -18.54 -11.15
C GLY A 99 3.23 -17.88 -10.36
N SER A 100 3.86 -16.84 -10.89
CA SER A 100 4.85 -16.05 -10.13
C SER A 100 4.19 -15.21 -9.05
N SER A 101 4.96 -14.92 -7.99
CA SER A 101 4.58 -13.97 -6.94
C SER A 101 5.39 -12.68 -7.06
N ALA A 102 4.75 -11.57 -6.78
CA ALA A 102 5.38 -10.26 -6.72
C ALA A 102 4.75 -9.42 -5.61
N THR A 103 5.45 -8.37 -5.18
CA THR A 103 4.89 -7.37 -4.28
C THR A 103 4.33 -6.22 -5.10
N LEU A 104 3.02 -5.98 -4.97
CA LEU A 104 2.36 -4.84 -5.57
C LEU A 104 2.66 -3.60 -4.72
N VAL A 105 3.17 -2.55 -5.35
CA VAL A 105 3.41 -1.26 -4.73
C VAL A 105 2.32 -0.29 -5.19
N PHE A 106 1.51 0.11 -4.24
CA PHE A 106 0.42 1.05 -4.45
C PHE A 106 0.90 2.44 -4.05
N PRO A 107 1.10 3.38 -5.00
CA PRO A 107 1.50 4.72 -4.65
C PRO A 107 0.33 5.43 -3.97
N TYR A 108 0.60 6.03 -2.83
CA TYR A 108 -0.35 6.85 -2.11
C TYR A 108 0.17 8.28 -2.09
N GLN A 109 -0.58 9.19 -2.68
CA GLN A 109 -0.21 10.60 -2.70
C GLN A 109 -1.23 11.40 -1.90
N ARG A 110 -0.77 12.15 -0.94
CA ARG A 110 -1.56 13.16 -0.24
C ARG A 110 -0.84 14.49 -0.30
N ASP A 111 -1.56 15.52 -0.69
CA ASP A 111 -1.03 16.88 -0.72
C ASP A 111 -1.20 17.54 0.65
N SER A 112 -0.25 18.41 1.00
CA SER A 112 -0.33 19.24 2.20
C SER A 112 -0.41 18.48 3.53
N VAL A 113 0.31 17.37 3.64
CA VAL A 113 0.40 16.59 4.88
C VAL A 113 1.60 17.02 5.72
N LEU A 114 1.47 16.89 7.03
CA LEU A 114 2.60 16.98 7.95
C LEU A 114 3.21 15.58 8.08
N VAL A 115 4.54 15.53 7.98
CA VAL A 115 5.32 14.31 8.11
C VAL A 115 6.24 14.45 9.31
N VAL A 116 6.34 13.39 10.11
CA VAL A 116 7.24 13.34 11.27
C VAL A 116 8.06 12.06 11.23
N PRO A 117 9.36 12.09 11.57
CA PRO A 117 10.15 10.87 11.72
C PRO A 117 9.52 9.94 12.77
N GLN A 118 9.57 8.63 12.53
CA GLN A 118 9.09 7.66 13.53
C GLN A 118 9.84 7.80 14.86
N GLU A 119 11.13 8.11 14.81
CA GLU A 119 11.98 8.32 15.99
C GLU A 119 11.56 9.52 16.86
N ALA A 120 10.82 10.46 16.27
CA ALA A 120 10.22 11.60 16.97
C ALA A 120 8.94 11.24 17.73
N THR A 121 8.43 10.02 17.55
CA THR A 121 7.18 9.57 18.14
C THR A 121 7.42 8.58 19.27
N TYR A 122 6.49 8.50 20.19
CA TYR A 122 6.41 7.45 21.20
C TYR A 122 4.96 7.00 21.39
N GLU A 123 4.77 5.77 21.81
CA GLU A 123 3.46 5.17 21.92
C GLU A 123 3.10 4.84 23.36
N ILE A 124 1.92 5.23 23.79
CA ILE A 124 1.34 4.88 25.08
C ILE A 124 -0.09 4.40 24.85
N GLN A 125 -0.39 3.15 25.23
CA GLN A 125 -1.75 2.56 25.17
C GLN A 125 -2.42 2.77 23.79
N ASP A 126 -1.77 2.30 22.74
CA ASP A 126 -2.23 2.38 21.34
C ASP A 126 -2.45 3.82 20.81
N LYS A 127 -1.88 4.82 21.47
CA LYS A 127 -1.91 6.22 21.06
C LYS A 127 -0.50 6.71 20.80
N VAL A 128 -0.33 7.43 19.70
CA VAL A 128 0.95 8.00 19.29
C VAL A 128 1.06 9.43 19.78
N PHE A 129 2.22 9.78 20.31
CA PHE A 129 2.54 11.09 20.85
C PHE A 129 3.85 11.59 20.27
N VAL A 130 3.99 12.91 20.26
CA VAL A 130 5.26 13.63 19.99
C VAL A 130 5.50 14.63 21.10
N TYR A 131 6.76 15.02 21.31
CA TYR A 131 7.06 16.17 22.16
C TYR A 131 7.18 17.41 21.30
N ARG A 132 6.29 18.39 21.54
CA ARG A 132 6.44 19.77 21.01
C ARG A 132 7.30 20.58 21.94
N VAL A 133 8.12 21.46 21.39
CA VAL A 133 8.89 22.42 22.16
C VAL A 133 8.04 23.68 22.31
N VAL A 134 7.58 23.95 23.55
CA VAL A 134 6.80 25.12 23.91
C VAL A 134 7.56 25.85 25.03
N ASP A 135 7.89 27.10 24.81
CA ASP A 135 8.68 27.91 25.77
C ASP A 135 9.98 27.22 26.26
N GLY A 136 10.68 26.53 25.33
CA GLY A 136 11.91 25.80 25.62
C GLY A 136 11.73 24.51 26.42
N LYS A 137 10.49 23.99 26.55
CA LYS A 137 10.17 22.78 27.30
C LYS A 137 9.48 21.75 26.40
N ALA A 138 9.77 20.47 26.64
CA ALA A 138 9.08 19.37 26.00
C ALA A 138 7.65 19.26 26.55
N THR A 139 6.67 19.36 25.65
CA THR A 139 5.25 19.21 25.96
C THR A 139 4.67 18.11 25.10
N SER A 140 4.10 17.08 25.75
CA SER A 140 3.48 15.94 25.08
C SER A 140 2.26 16.37 24.28
N ALA A 141 2.17 15.93 23.04
CA ALA A 141 1.01 16.14 22.17
C ALA A 141 0.60 14.83 21.54
N GLN A 142 -0.67 14.44 21.72
CA GLN A 142 -1.22 13.30 21.04
C GLN A 142 -1.40 13.62 19.55
N VAL A 143 -0.97 12.70 18.69
CA VAL A 143 -1.12 12.82 17.24
C VAL A 143 -1.92 11.64 16.70
N THR A 144 -2.71 11.90 15.67
CA THR A 144 -3.32 10.83 14.87
C THR A 144 -2.46 10.64 13.64
N ILE A 145 -1.96 9.43 13.45
CA ILE A 145 -1.14 9.07 12.31
C ILE A 145 -1.96 8.31 11.28
N PHE A 146 -1.59 8.47 10.01
CA PHE A 146 -2.15 7.65 8.95
C PHE A 146 -1.59 6.22 9.04
N PRO A 147 -2.43 5.17 8.88
CA PRO A 147 -2.03 3.78 9.16
C PRO A 147 -1.03 3.18 8.16
N VAL A 148 -0.68 3.90 7.11
CA VAL A 148 0.32 3.47 6.13
C VAL A 148 1.56 4.34 6.27
N SER A 149 2.72 3.73 6.44
CA SER A 149 4.01 4.41 6.48
C SER A 149 5.03 3.63 5.65
N ASP A 150 6.09 4.31 5.25
CA ASP A 150 7.24 3.69 4.56
C ASP A 150 8.24 3.01 5.52
N GLY A 151 7.95 3.07 6.83
CA GLY A 151 8.82 2.56 7.90
C GLY A 151 9.87 3.55 8.38
N GLN A 152 9.88 4.79 7.90
CA GLN A 152 10.78 5.86 8.33
C GLN A 152 10.02 7.07 8.87
N GLU A 153 8.89 7.40 8.25
CA GLU A 153 8.11 8.59 8.55
C GLU A 153 6.64 8.25 8.75
N TYR A 154 5.98 9.01 9.60
CA TYR A 154 4.53 8.99 9.77
C TYR A 154 3.88 10.22 9.17
N ILE A 155 2.80 10.03 8.45
CA ILE A 155 1.90 11.10 8.03
C ILE A 155 0.99 11.43 9.22
N VAL A 156 0.99 12.69 9.65
CA VAL A 156 0.16 13.18 10.76
C VAL A 156 -1.12 13.77 10.21
N GLU A 157 -2.25 13.17 10.59
CA GLU A 157 -3.58 13.65 10.20
C GLU A 157 -4.10 14.75 11.12
N SER A 158 -3.75 14.68 12.41
CA SER A 158 -4.16 15.67 13.41
C SER A 158 -3.23 15.68 14.63
N GLY A 159 -3.28 16.77 15.41
CA GLY A 159 -2.49 16.92 16.64
C GLY A 159 -1.28 17.82 16.50
N LEU A 160 -0.83 18.12 15.28
CA LEU A 160 0.24 19.09 14.98
C LEU A 160 -0.25 20.14 13.98
N LYS A 161 0.46 21.26 13.95
CA LYS A 161 0.28 22.34 12.98
C LYS A 161 1.61 22.61 12.27
N ALA A 162 1.51 23.10 11.05
CA ALA A 162 2.69 23.57 10.32
C ALA A 162 3.38 24.69 11.12
N GLY A 163 4.68 24.53 11.35
CA GLY A 163 5.47 25.45 12.16
C GLY A 163 5.64 25.01 13.62
N ASP A 164 4.97 23.97 14.11
CA ASP A 164 5.28 23.40 15.42
C ASP A 164 6.70 22.83 15.42
N VAL A 165 7.45 23.13 16.46
CA VAL A 165 8.79 22.56 16.69
C VAL A 165 8.62 21.30 17.52
N ILE A 166 9.16 20.18 17.04
CA ILE A 166 9.10 18.89 17.71
C ILE A 166 10.51 18.38 18.03
N VAL A 167 10.60 17.49 19.00
CA VAL A 167 11.83 16.75 19.28
C VAL A 167 11.95 15.63 18.25
N ALA A 168 13.00 15.68 17.41
CA ALA A 168 13.17 14.78 16.28
C ALA A 168 13.68 13.39 16.70
N GLU A 169 14.49 13.31 17.76
CA GLU A 169 15.10 12.06 18.23
C GLU A 169 15.05 11.97 19.76
N GLY A 170 14.98 10.74 20.28
CA GLY A 170 15.03 10.48 21.71
C GLY A 170 13.71 10.77 22.47
N ALA A 171 12.60 10.89 21.76
CA ALA A 171 11.29 11.16 22.37
C ALA A 171 10.93 10.14 23.46
N GLY A 172 11.28 8.86 23.30
CA GLY A 172 10.98 7.82 24.29
C GLY A 172 11.76 7.94 25.62
N LEU A 173 12.79 8.78 25.69
CA LEU A 173 13.62 9.00 26.90
C LEU A 173 13.27 10.30 27.63
N LEU A 174 12.47 11.16 27.01
CA LEU A 174 12.10 12.44 27.58
C LEU A 174 10.91 12.33 28.54
N GLN A 175 10.83 13.29 29.44
CA GLN A 175 9.69 13.49 30.33
C GLN A 175 9.05 14.84 30.06
N GLU A 176 7.75 14.91 30.36
CA GLU A 176 7.00 16.18 30.29
C GLU A 176 7.70 17.28 31.07
N GLY A 177 7.86 18.46 30.44
CA GLY A 177 8.50 19.62 31.04
C GLY A 177 10.03 19.64 31.01
N THR A 178 10.70 18.63 30.39
CA THR A 178 12.16 18.65 30.21
C THR A 178 12.58 19.86 29.39
N LEU A 179 13.61 20.57 29.86
CA LEU A 179 14.19 21.72 29.12
C LEU A 179 14.90 21.20 27.87
N ILE A 180 14.55 21.77 26.75
CA ILE A 180 15.18 21.50 25.45
C ILE A 180 16.06 22.68 25.10
N PRO A 181 17.38 22.48 24.91
CA PRO A 181 18.31 23.57 24.64
C PRO A 181 18.13 24.18 23.25
#